data_a3e420ea95b54d07be69de2c43c8a748
#
_entry.id   a3e420ea95b54d07be69de2c43c8a748
#
_cell.length_a   1.000
_cell.length_b   1.000
_cell.length_c   1.000
_cell.angle_alpha   90.00
_cell.angle_beta   90.00
_cell.angle_gamma   90.00
#
_symmetry.space_group_name_H-M   'P 1'
#
loop_
_entity.id
_entity.type
_entity.pdbx_description
1 polymer ?
#
loop_
_entity_poly.entity_id
_entity_poly.type
_entity_poly.pdbx_seq_one_letter_code
_entity_poly.pdbx_strand_id
1 'polypeptide(L)'
;MRHTAPHRHARGQLFGAYEGLLTVLAGDRQWVAPAAHAVWIPPDCPHGLRSHGPYAGYSVYLSAAACAGLPDAPCALQASALLLTAVERAASWRGDAWDAARLRIVELVRDEIRTLPRAGDGLTLPRDARLRRLALAWSDAPTTTRPLAAWAVAIGMAPRTLARRFLAETGLTLGAWRQRARLMWAQQMLAAGHGVTTAALETGYDNISAFIAAFKREYGVTPGRYDGRGPLIA
;
A
#
# COMPACT_ATOMS: atom_id res chain seq x y z
N MET A 1 12.41 8.48 9.15
CA MET A 1 11.39 7.44 9.03
C MET A 1 10.16 7.87 9.80
N ARG A 2 9.01 7.99 9.15
CA ARG A 2 7.73 8.36 9.80
C ARG A 2 6.90 7.09 10.03
N HIS A 3 6.35 6.96 11.22
CA HIS A 3 5.43 5.87 11.57
C HIS A 3 4.22 6.46 12.27
N THR A 4 3.02 6.15 11.76
CA THR A 4 1.75 6.50 12.40
C THR A 4 1.06 5.19 12.77
N ALA A 5 0.88 4.97 14.06
CA ALA A 5 0.19 3.80 14.57
C ALA A 5 -1.27 3.72 14.05
N PRO A 6 -1.87 2.54 13.98
CA PRO A 6 -3.25 2.40 13.57
C PRO A 6 -4.19 3.27 14.42
N HIS A 7 -4.99 4.08 13.75
CA HIS A 7 -5.99 4.97 14.32
C HIS A 7 -7.18 5.09 13.36
N ARG A 8 -8.22 5.78 13.76
CA ARG A 8 -9.39 6.10 12.92
C ARG A 8 -9.93 7.48 13.25
N HIS A 9 -10.59 8.11 12.29
CA HIS A 9 -11.27 9.39 12.45
C HIS A 9 -12.43 9.50 11.46
N ALA A 10 -13.37 10.41 11.75
CA ALA A 10 -14.61 10.61 10.97
C ALA A 10 -14.39 11.29 9.61
N ARG A 11 -13.16 11.60 9.22
CA ARG A 11 -12.84 12.21 7.93
C ARG A 11 -12.36 11.13 6.94
N GLY A 12 -12.70 11.29 5.66
CA GLY A 12 -11.99 10.58 4.61
C GLY A 12 -10.59 11.14 4.44
N GLN A 13 -9.63 10.30 4.06
CA GLN A 13 -8.24 10.72 3.87
C GLN A 13 -7.65 10.13 2.59
N LEU A 14 -6.96 10.99 1.84
CA LEU A 14 -6.14 10.59 0.70
C LEU A 14 -4.67 10.78 1.06
N PHE A 15 -3.90 9.69 1.09
CA PHE A 15 -2.45 9.72 1.25
C PHE A 15 -1.77 9.59 -0.11
N GLY A 16 -0.68 10.33 -0.30
CA GLY A 16 0.19 10.13 -1.45
C GLY A 16 1.62 10.56 -1.16
N ALA A 17 2.53 10.15 -2.03
CA ALA A 17 3.92 10.53 -2.01
C ALA A 17 4.31 11.29 -3.28
N TYR A 18 5.07 12.36 -3.13
CA TYR A 18 5.82 13.01 -4.22
C TYR A 18 7.16 12.33 -4.41
N GLU A 19 7.79 11.92 -3.30
CA GLU A 19 9.08 11.25 -3.25
C GLU A 19 9.08 10.17 -2.17
N GLY A 20 9.86 9.13 -2.39
CA GLY A 20 9.99 8.02 -1.46
C GLY A 20 8.83 7.04 -1.55
N LEU A 21 8.66 6.26 -0.49
CA LEU A 21 7.75 5.13 -0.46
C LEU A 21 6.99 5.07 0.87
N LEU A 22 5.70 4.78 0.77
CA LEU A 22 4.82 4.56 1.90
C LEU A 22 4.27 3.13 1.92
N THR A 23 4.28 2.50 3.08
CA THR A 23 3.37 1.38 3.36
C THR A 23 2.16 1.94 4.09
N VAL A 24 0.97 1.72 3.54
CA VAL A 24 -0.31 2.11 4.12
C VAL A 24 -1.06 0.84 4.51
N LEU A 25 -1.44 0.77 5.77
CA LEU A 25 -2.31 -0.26 6.32
C LEU A 25 -3.70 0.36 6.51
N ALA A 26 -4.73 -0.17 5.86
CA ALA A 26 -6.10 0.31 6.03
C ALA A 26 -7.10 -0.85 5.97
N GLY A 27 -7.94 -0.94 7.00
CA GLY A 27 -8.87 -2.06 7.17
C GLY A 27 -8.13 -3.41 7.23
N ASP A 28 -8.44 -4.28 6.28
CA ASP A 28 -7.81 -5.59 6.11
C ASP A 28 -6.79 -5.63 4.96
N ARG A 29 -6.32 -4.49 4.48
CA ARG A 29 -5.40 -4.37 3.35
C ARG A 29 -4.12 -3.63 3.70
N GLN A 30 -3.07 -3.98 2.99
CA GLN A 30 -1.78 -3.29 3.01
C GLN A 30 -1.35 -2.95 1.59
N TRP A 31 -0.97 -1.70 1.37
CA TRP A 31 -0.40 -1.23 0.11
C TRP A 31 1.01 -0.70 0.32
N VAL A 32 1.81 -0.83 -0.70
CA VAL A 32 3.06 -0.08 -0.87
C VAL A 32 2.78 0.96 -1.94
N ALA A 33 2.77 2.23 -1.57
CA ALA A 33 2.47 3.34 -2.45
C ALA A 33 3.77 4.12 -2.75
N PRO A 34 4.38 3.89 -3.92
CA PRO A 34 5.48 4.70 -4.41
C PRO A 34 4.98 6.08 -4.88
N ALA A 35 5.91 6.96 -5.25
CA ALA A 35 5.57 8.22 -5.91
C ALA A 35 4.59 8.00 -7.08
N ALA A 36 3.72 8.96 -7.34
CA ALA A 36 2.63 8.87 -8.29
C ALA A 36 1.49 7.89 -7.95
N HIS A 37 1.44 7.40 -6.71
CA HIS A 37 0.30 6.65 -6.20
C HIS A 37 -0.28 7.31 -4.96
N ALA A 38 -1.59 7.13 -4.78
CA ALA A 38 -2.32 7.57 -3.61
C ALA A 38 -3.15 6.43 -3.03
N VAL A 39 -3.41 6.48 -1.73
CA VAL A 39 -4.33 5.54 -1.08
C VAL A 39 -5.48 6.35 -0.50
N TRP A 40 -6.67 6.04 -0.95
CA TRP A 40 -7.91 6.56 -0.39
C TRP A 40 -8.34 5.73 0.81
N ILE A 41 -8.73 6.40 1.86
CA ILE A 41 -9.23 5.82 3.10
C ILE A 41 -10.56 6.49 3.44
N PRO A 42 -11.67 5.73 3.46
CA PRO A 42 -12.97 6.28 3.81
C PRO A 42 -13.06 6.65 5.30
N PRO A 43 -14.05 7.47 5.70
CA PRO A 43 -14.32 7.77 7.12
C PRO A 43 -14.37 6.51 7.98
N ASP A 44 -13.92 6.65 9.23
CA ASP A 44 -13.95 5.62 10.28
C ASP A 44 -13.20 4.31 9.97
N CYS A 45 -12.49 4.23 8.84
CA CYS A 45 -11.64 3.08 8.51
C CYS A 45 -10.36 3.11 9.35
N PRO A 46 -10.06 2.06 10.14
CA PRO A 46 -8.79 1.96 10.86
C PRO A 46 -7.62 1.93 9.88
N HIS A 47 -6.63 2.80 10.09
CA HIS A 47 -5.47 2.90 9.20
C HIS A 47 -4.22 3.39 9.92
N GLY A 48 -3.07 3.10 9.31
CA GLY A 48 -1.76 3.54 9.74
C GLY A 48 -0.80 3.60 8.57
N LEU A 49 0.35 4.25 8.74
CA LEU A 49 1.34 4.35 7.68
C LEU A 49 2.77 4.21 8.23
N ARG A 50 3.67 3.77 7.35
CA ARG A 50 5.11 3.76 7.57
C ARG A 50 5.82 4.27 6.31
N SER A 51 6.76 5.22 6.46
CA SER A 51 7.67 5.61 5.39
C SER A 51 8.94 4.76 5.43
N HIS A 52 9.50 4.48 4.24
CA HIS A 52 10.76 3.77 4.07
C HIS A 52 11.81 4.77 3.56
N GLY A 53 12.68 5.25 4.46
CA GLY A 53 13.67 6.27 4.15
C GLY A 53 13.12 7.70 4.08
N PRO A 54 13.85 8.63 3.41
CA PRO A 54 13.39 9.97 3.13
C PRO A 54 12.06 9.95 2.36
N TYR A 55 11.19 10.89 2.70
CA TYR A 55 9.82 10.90 2.18
C TYR A 55 9.30 12.33 2.12
N ALA A 56 8.72 12.69 0.99
CA ALA A 56 7.88 13.87 0.81
C ALA A 56 6.52 13.46 0.28
N GLY A 57 5.45 13.93 0.90
CA GLY A 57 4.10 13.53 0.50
C GLY A 57 3.02 14.39 1.12
N TYR A 58 1.79 14.02 0.87
CA TYR A 58 0.61 14.78 1.27
C TYR A 58 -0.44 13.92 1.96
N SER A 59 -1.28 14.60 2.73
CA SER A 59 -2.52 14.07 3.29
C SER A 59 -3.64 15.07 3.04
N VAL A 60 -4.66 14.64 2.33
CA VAL A 60 -5.88 15.42 2.11
C VAL A 60 -6.98 14.85 2.99
N TYR A 61 -7.60 15.69 3.80
CA TYR A 61 -8.72 15.31 4.64
C TYR A 61 -10.01 15.88 4.08
N LEU A 62 -10.99 15.01 3.85
CA LEU A 62 -12.34 15.38 3.42
C LEU A 62 -13.31 15.19 4.59
N SER A 63 -14.23 16.14 4.78
CA SER A 63 -15.31 15.97 5.76
C SER A 63 -16.20 14.78 5.37
N ALA A 64 -16.92 14.20 6.33
CA ALA A 64 -17.84 13.09 6.06
C ALA A 64 -18.85 13.44 4.95
N ALA A 65 -19.37 14.67 4.93
CA ALA A 65 -20.27 15.15 3.88
C ALA A 65 -19.60 15.17 2.49
N ALA A 66 -18.34 15.58 2.43
CA ALA A 66 -17.57 15.60 1.17
C ALA A 66 -17.18 14.18 0.68
N CYS A 67 -17.32 13.16 1.50
CA CYS A 67 -17.08 11.77 1.12
C CYS A 67 -18.25 11.09 0.42
N ALA A 68 -19.41 11.74 0.34
CA ALA A 68 -20.59 11.16 -0.32
C ALA A 68 -20.28 10.82 -1.79
N GLY A 69 -20.56 9.56 -2.19
CA GLY A 69 -20.28 9.05 -3.55
C GLY A 69 -18.82 8.71 -3.83
N LEU A 70 -17.93 8.80 -2.84
CA LEU A 70 -16.58 8.26 -2.91
C LEU A 70 -16.58 6.77 -2.51
N PRO A 71 -15.49 6.03 -2.80
CA PRO A 71 -15.41 4.62 -2.40
C PRO A 71 -15.60 4.42 -0.92
N ASP A 72 -16.41 3.45 -0.53
CA ASP A 72 -16.70 3.06 0.84
C ASP A 72 -15.64 2.11 1.45
N ALA A 73 -14.73 1.62 0.62
CA ALA A 73 -13.59 0.78 1.02
C ALA A 73 -12.26 1.46 0.66
N PRO A 74 -11.19 1.20 1.45
CA PRO A 74 -9.88 1.73 1.14
C PRO A 74 -9.35 1.15 -0.18
N CYS A 75 -8.67 1.99 -0.97
CA CYS A 75 -8.13 1.59 -2.26
C CYS A 75 -6.91 2.42 -2.67
N ALA A 76 -6.00 1.78 -3.39
CA ALA A 76 -4.91 2.48 -4.04
C ALA A 76 -5.36 3.04 -5.40
N LEU A 77 -4.85 4.20 -5.76
CA LEU A 77 -5.16 4.94 -6.97
C LEU A 77 -3.86 5.30 -7.70
N GLN A 78 -3.88 5.27 -9.01
CA GLN A 78 -2.82 5.84 -9.81
C GLN A 78 -3.04 7.35 -9.88
N ALA A 79 -2.21 8.12 -9.14
CA ALA A 79 -2.38 9.56 -9.07
C ALA A 79 -2.10 10.23 -10.43
N SER A 80 -3.05 11.02 -10.92
CA SER A 80 -2.87 11.83 -12.11
C SER A 80 -2.07 13.10 -11.81
N ALA A 81 -1.46 13.70 -12.82
CA ALA A 81 -0.85 15.02 -12.69
C ALA A 81 -1.86 16.07 -12.24
N LEU A 82 -3.12 15.92 -12.66
CA LEU A 82 -4.21 16.83 -12.29
C LEU A 82 -4.51 16.73 -10.78
N LEU A 83 -4.60 15.52 -10.23
CA LEU A 83 -4.77 15.31 -8.78
C LEU A 83 -3.62 15.94 -8.00
N LEU A 84 -2.37 15.68 -8.40
CA LEU A 84 -1.19 16.21 -7.71
C LEU A 84 -1.18 17.74 -7.69
N THR A 85 -1.43 18.38 -8.85
CA THR A 85 -1.50 19.85 -8.97
C THR A 85 -2.67 20.43 -8.14
N ALA A 86 -3.82 19.76 -8.11
CA ALA A 86 -4.96 20.20 -7.30
C ALA A 86 -4.64 20.13 -5.79
N VAL A 87 -3.96 19.07 -5.36
CA VAL A 87 -3.51 18.90 -3.95
C VAL A 87 -2.48 19.97 -3.57
N GLU A 88 -1.49 20.24 -4.43
CA GLU A 88 -0.50 21.31 -4.22
C GLU A 88 -1.18 22.68 -4.12
N ARG A 89 -2.13 22.96 -5.01
CA ARG A 89 -2.93 24.18 -4.97
C ARG A 89 -3.68 24.31 -3.65
N ALA A 90 -4.32 23.24 -3.19
CA ALA A 90 -5.03 23.23 -1.91
C ALA A 90 -4.08 23.43 -0.72
N ALA A 91 -2.87 22.85 -0.75
CA ALA A 91 -1.85 23.03 0.28
C ALA A 91 -1.33 24.48 0.37
N SER A 92 -1.44 25.27 -0.68
CA SER A 92 -1.03 26.67 -0.71
C SER A 92 -2.05 27.64 -0.07
N TRP A 93 -3.25 27.18 0.27
CA TRP A 93 -4.28 28.05 0.84
C TRP A 93 -3.88 28.61 2.20
N ARG A 94 -4.27 29.87 2.44
CA ARG A 94 -4.10 30.56 3.72
C ARG A 94 -5.48 30.98 4.23
N GLY A 95 -5.65 30.97 5.54
CA GLY A 95 -6.94 31.32 6.19
C GLY A 95 -8.04 30.29 5.93
N ASP A 96 -9.18 30.51 6.56
CA ASP A 96 -10.29 29.56 6.63
C ASP A 96 -11.46 29.91 5.68
N ALA A 97 -11.28 30.96 4.83
CA ALA A 97 -12.33 31.38 3.93
C ALA A 97 -12.53 30.37 2.80
N TRP A 98 -13.79 29.93 2.64
CA TRP A 98 -14.20 29.06 1.55
C TRP A 98 -14.88 29.90 0.47
N ASP A 99 -14.34 29.88 -0.73
CA ASP A 99 -14.90 30.50 -1.91
C ASP A 99 -15.22 29.47 -3.00
N ALA A 100 -15.89 29.92 -4.05
CA ALA A 100 -16.27 29.06 -5.16
C ALA A 100 -15.06 28.44 -5.90
N ALA A 101 -13.89 29.09 -5.88
CA ALA A 101 -12.69 28.56 -6.51
C ALA A 101 -12.12 27.38 -5.69
N ARG A 102 -12.04 27.52 -4.37
CA ARG A 102 -11.63 26.43 -3.47
C ARG A 102 -12.58 25.24 -3.55
N LEU A 103 -13.90 25.49 -3.58
CA LEU A 103 -14.90 24.42 -3.72
C LEU A 103 -14.72 23.65 -5.03
N ARG A 104 -14.43 24.30 -6.16
CA ARG A 104 -14.14 23.61 -7.43
C ARG A 104 -12.92 22.71 -7.35
N ILE A 105 -11.88 23.11 -6.64
CA ILE A 105 -10.70 22.25 -6.42
C ILE A 105 -11.04 21.03 -5.57
N VAL A 106 -11.86 21.19 -4.53
CA VAL A 106 -12.34 20.06 -3.72
C VAL A 106 -13.17 19.08 -4.57
N GLU A 107 -14.09 19.59 -5.40
CA GLU A 107 -14.88 18.73 -6.30
C GLU A 107 -13.98 18.02 -7.31
N LEU A 108 -12.96 18.71 -7.87
CA LEU A 108 -11.98 18.07 -8.72
C LEU A 108 -11.24 16.92 -8.02
N VAL A 109 -10.76 17.12 -6.79
CA VAL A 109 -10.10 16.06 -6.01
C VAL A 109 -11.06 14.89 -5.77
N ARG A 110 -12.34 15.16 -5.50
CA ARG A 110 -13.37 14.11 -5.34
C ARG A 110 -13.59 13.33 -6.64
N ASP A 111 -13.65 14.02 -7.77
CA ASP A 111 -13.80 13.39 -9.08
C ASP A 111 -12.61 12.49 -9.40
N GLU A 112 -11.39 12.95 -9.14
CA GLU A 112 -10.18 12.15 -9.28
C GLU A 112 -10.23 10.89 -8.38
N ILE A 113 -10.57 11.00 -7.10
CA ILE A 113 -10.69 9.84 -6.20
C ILE A 113 -11.70 8.82 -6.75
N ARG A 114 -12.79 9.28 -7.35
CA ARG A 114 -13.88 8.44 -7.88
C ARG A 114 -13.51 7.75 -9.18
N THR A 115 -12.79 8.44 -10.08
CA THR A 115 -12.61 8.04 -11.48
C THR A 115 -11.22 7.49 -11.81
N LEU A 116 -10.21 7.81 -11.00
CA LEU A 116 -8.85 7.32 -11.25
C LEU A 116 -8.76 5.78 -11.26
N PRO A 117 -7.91 5.22 -12.14
CA PRO A 117 -7.66 3.80 -12.17
C PRO A 117 -7.19 3.27 -10.80
N ARG A 118 -7.71 2.12 -10.42
CA ARG A 118 -7.26 1.41 -9.23
C ARG A 118 -5.84 0.91 -9.43
N ALA A 119 -5.01 1.13 -8.43
CA ALA A 119 -3.62 0.72 -8.46
C ALA A 119 -3.44 -0.59 -7.66
N GLY A 120 -4.07 -1.66 -8.14
CA GLY A 120 -4.02 -2.98 -7.51
C GLY A 120 -4.77 -3.09 -6.17
N ASP A 121 -5.08 -4.33 -5.80
CA ASP A 121 -5.90 -4.65 -4.61
C ASP A 121 -5.13 -4.60 -3.28
N GLY A 122 -3.81 -4.37 -3.33
CA GLY A 122 -2.95 -4.51 -2.15
C GLY A 122 -2.83 -5.96 -1.66
N LEU A 123 -2.20 -6.14 -0.54
CA LEU A 123 -2.02 -7.43 0.11
C LEU A 123 -3.07 -7.61 1.21
N THR A 124 -3.99 -8.54 1.01
CA THR A 124 -5.05 -8.83 2.00
C THR A 124 -4.45 -9.41 3.28
N LEU A 125 -4.82 -8.84 4.41
CA LEU A 125 -4.44 -9.31 5.73
C LEU A 125 -5.57 -10.15 6.34
N PRO A 126 -5.24 -11.23 7.05
CA PRO A 126 -6.25 -12.03 7.75
C PRO A 126 -7.01 -11.21 8.81
N ARG A 127 -8.26 -11.60 9.07
CA ARG A 127 -9.10 -11.03 10.14
C ARG A 127 -8.84 -11.67 11.50
N ASP A 128 -8.54 -12.98 11.54
CA ASP A 128 -8.10 -13.65 12.78
C ASP A 128 -6.83 -12.97 13.31
N ALA A 129 -6.87 -12.52 14.56
CA ALA A 129 -5.79 -11.74 15.16
C ALA A 129 -4.43 -12.46 15.19
N ARG A 130 -4.42 -13.80 15.29
CA ARG A 130 -3.21 -14.61 15.30
C ARG A 130 -2.61 -14.71 13.90
N LEU A 131 -3.45 -14.97 12.88
CA LEU A 131 -3.04 -14.97 11.47
C LEU A 131 -2.58 -13.59 11.02
N ARG A 132 -3.26 -12.53 11.48
CA ARG A 132 -2.87 -11.16 11.17
C ARG A 132 -1.50 -10.81 11.75
N ARG A 133 -1.21 -11.18 13.00
CA ARG A 133 0.13 -10.99 13.59
C ARG A 133 1.21 -11.73 12.79
N LEU A 134 0.91 -12.94 12.34
CA LEU A 134 1.81 -13.70 11.47
C LEU A 134 2.07 -12.99 10.15
N ALA A 135 1.01 -12.54 9.48
CA ALA A 135 1.11 -11.82 8.20
C ALA A 135 1.92 -10.52 8.33
N LEU A 136 1.68 -9.74 9.39
CA LEU A 136 2.44 -8.52 9.67
C LEU A 136 3.92 -8.83 9.96
N ALA A 137 4.22 -9.88 10.74
CA ALA A 137 5.59 -10.31 10.97
C ALA A 137 6.31 -10.72 9.67
N TRP A 138 5.60 -11.35 8.73
CA TRP A 138 6.15 -11.64 7.39
C TRP A 138 6.30 -10.40 6.51
N SER A 139 5.43 -9.40 6.66
CA SER A 139 5.59 -8.12 5.94
C SER A 139 6.82 -7.35 6.45
N ASP A 140 7.10 -7.44 7.75
CA ASP A 140 8.26 -6.77 8.37
C ASP A 140 9.59 -7.49 8.11
N ALA A 141 9.55 -8.82 7.94
CA ALA A 141 10.71 -9.66 7.65
C ALA A 141 10.36 -10.71 6.56
N PRO A 142 10.19 -10.29 5.31
CA PRO A 142 9.65 -11.16 4.25
C PRO A 142 10.59 -12.30 3.86
N THR A 143 11.87 -12.20 4.18
CA THR A 143 12.90 -13.22 3.88
C THR A 143 13.15 -14.20 5.01
N THR A 144 12.37 -14.13 6.10
CA THR A 144 12.54 -15.04 7.21
C THR A 144 12.56 -16.52 6.76
N THR A 145 13.59 -17.25 7.18
CA THR A 145 13.76 -18.68 6.90
C THR A 145 13.04 -19.57 7.90
N ARG A 146 12.41 -18.98 8.91
CA ARG A 146 11.71 -19.73 9.96
C ARG A 146 10.68 -20.69 9.35
N PRO A 147 10.73 -22.00 9.65
CA PRO A 147 9.82 -22.99 9.10
C PRO A 147 8.36 -22.72 9.46
N LEU A 148 7.44 -23.08 8.55
CA LEU A 148 5.99 -22.91 8.78
C LEU A 148 5.52 -23.60 10.05
N ALA A 149 6.06 -24.78 10.38
CA ALA A 149 5.72 -25.49 11.59
C ALA A 149 6.05 -24.68 12.86
N ALA A 150 7.20 -23.98 12.89
CA ALA A 150 7.57 -23.12 14.00
C ALA A 150 6.69 -21.88 14.13
N TRP A 151 6.18 -21.34 13.00
CA TRP A 151 5.18 -20.29 13.01
C TRP A 151 3.82 -20.78 13.51
N ALA A 152 3.39 -21.97 13.05
CA ALA A 152 2.15 -22.58 13.48
C ALA A 152 2.12 -22.82 15.01
N VAL A 153 3.21 -23.33 15.56
CA VAL A 153 3.40 -23.48 17.02
C VAL A 153 3.30 -22.12 17.72
N ALA A 154 4.00 -21.09 17.22
CA ALA A 154 4.01 -19.76 17.83
C ALA A 154 2.65 -19.08 17.92
N ILE A 155 1.72 -19.43 17.01
CA ILE A 155 0.35 -18.90 17.03
C ILE A 155 -0.69 -19.90 17.56
N GLY A 156 -0.24 -21.05 18.09
CA GLY A 156 -1.13 -22.06 18.65
C GLY A 156 -2.08 -22.71 17.64
N MET A 157 -1.59 -23.03 16.43
CA MET A 157 -2.36 -23.68 15.35
C MET A 157 -1.62 -24.86 14.77
N ALA A 158 -2.36 -25.93 14.38
CA ALA A 158 -1.78 -26.97 13.53
C ALA A 158 -1.47 -26.41 12.12
N PRO A 159 -0.35 -26.82 11.48
CA PRO A 159 0.07 -26.29 10.17
C PRO A 159 -1.02 -26.40 9.09
N ARG A 160 -1.77 -27.48 9.04
CA ARG A 160 -2.88 -27.70 8.10
C ARG A 160 -4.04 -26.72 8.33
N THR A 161 -4.37 -26.46 9.60
CA THR A 161 -5.42 -25.50 9.99
C THR A 161 -5.00 -24.08 9.62
N LEU A 162 -3.73 -23.72 9.91
CA LEU A 162 -3.15 -22.44 9.52
C LEU A 162 -3.27 -22.21 8.01
N ALA A 163 -2.80 -23.17 7.19
CA ALA A 163 -2.85 -23.03 5.73
C ALA A 163 -4.28 -22.87 5.19
N ARG A 164 -5.22 -23.69 5.67
CA ARG A 164 -6.62 -23.63 5.25
C ARG A 164 -7.29 -22.30 5.63
N ARG A 165 -7.12 -21.87 6.88
CA ARG A 165 -7.74 -20.62 7.36
C ARG A 165 -7.12 -19.40 6.70
N PHE A 166 -5.81 -19.38 6.51
CA PHE A 166 -5.12 -18.29 5.85
C PHE A 166 -5.62 -18.13 4.40
N LEU A 167 -5.74 -19.23 3.66
CA LEU A 167 -6.31 -19.22 2.30
C LEU A 167 -7.76 -18.71 2.30
N ALA A 168 -8.58 -19.20 3.23
CA ALA A 168 -9.99 -18.79 3.32
C ALA A 168 -10.15 -17.28 3.62
N GLU A 169 -9.25 -16.71 4.43
CA GLU A 169 -9.34 -15.30 4.84
C GLU A 169 -8.65 -14.32 3.88
N THR A 170 -7.62 -14.77 3.16
CA THR A 170 -6.84 -13.87 2.27
C THR A 170 -7.02 -14.13 0.78
N GLY A 171 -7.63 -15.26 0.41
CA GLY A 171 -7.70 -15.72 -0.98
C GLY A 171 -6.37 -16.26 -1.54
N LEU A 172 -5.29 -16.25 -0.76
CA LEU A 172 -3.95 -16.64 -1.18
C LEU A 172 -3.40 -17.79 -0.33
N THR A 173 -2.68 -18.72 -0.97
CA THR A 173 -1.87 -19.66 -0.20
C THR A 173 -0.78 -18.92 0.57
N LEU A 174 -0.29 -19.52 1.65
CA LEU A 174 0.82 -18.95 2.44
C LEU A 174 2.05 -18.63 1.58
N GLY A 175 2.37 -19.51 0.62
CA GLY A 175 3.49 -19.32 -0.30
C GLY A 175 3.27 -18.13 -1.24
N ALA A 176 2.09 -18.05 -1.87
CA ALA A 176 1.74 -16.96 -2.77
C ALA A 176 1.69 -15.60 -2.03
N TRP A 177 1.13 -15.59 -0.83
CA TRP A 177 1.08 -14.38 0.00
C TRP A 177 2.48 -13.89 0.38
N ARG A 178 3.35 -14.79 0.84
CA ARG A 178 4.74 -14.46 1.18
C ARG A 178 5.53 -13.98 -0.05
N GLN A 179 5.29 -14.59 -1.21
CA GLN A 179 5.91 -14.15 -2.46
C GLN A 179 5.51 -12.72 -2.81
N ARG A 180 4.23 -12.36 -2.70
CA ARG A 180 3.78 -10.99 -2.88
C ARG A 180 4.42 -10.03 -1.88
N ALA A 181 4.49 -10.40 -0.60
CA ALA A 181 5.16 -9.59 0.41
C ALA A 181 6.65 -9.34 0.08
N ARG A 182 7.37 -10.35 -0.44
CA ARG A 182 8.76 -10.19 -0.92
C ARG A 182 8.85 -9.25 -2.12
N LEU A 183 7.93 -9.34 -3.07
CA LEU A 183 7.93 -8.44 -4.22
C LEU A 183 7.57 -7.00 -3.84
N MET A 184 6.68 -6.79 -2.86
CA MET A 184 6.42 -5.46 -2.28
C MET A 184 7.68 -4.90 -1.59
N TRP A 185 8.46 -5.75 -0.91
CA TRP A 185 9.76 -5.36 -0.35
C TRP A 185 10.76 -5.00 -1.46
N ALA A 186 10.85 -5.80 -2.54
CA ALA A 186 11.69 -5.49 -3.68
C ALA A 186 11.32 -4.14 -4.32
N GLN A 187 10.04 -3.85 -4.43
CA GLN A 187 9.51 -2.56 -4.91
C GLN A 187 10.05 -1.38 -4.06
N GLN A 188 10.07 -1.56 -2.74
CA GLN A 188 10.62 -0.56 -1.81
C GLN A 188 12.11 -0.34 -2.04
N MET A 189 12.88 -1.42 -2.18
CA MET A 189 14.32 -1.35 -2.42
C MET A 189 14.65 -0.64 -3.73
N LEU A 190 13.95 -1.01 -4.82
CA LEU A 190 14.14 -0.40 -6.13
C LEU A 190 13.78 1.09 -6.12
N ALA A 191 12.66 1.47 -5.48
CA ALA A 191 12.28 2.87 -5.32
C ALA A 191 13.26 3.67 -4.45
N ALA A 192 13.97 3.00 -3.52
CA ALA A 192 15.06 3.59 -2.74
C ALA A 192 16.40 3.64 -3.49
N GLY A 193 16.45 3.21 -4.76
CA GLY A 193 17.64 3.26 -5.61
C GLY A 193 18.57 2.04 -5.51
N HIS A 194 18.15 0.98 -4.82
CA HIS A 194 18.93 -0.26 -4.81
C HIS A 194 18.95 -0.93 -6.19
N GLY A 195 20.07 -1.55 -6.55
CA GLY A 195 20.21 -2.28 -7.81
C GLY A 195 19.33 -3.55 -7.85
N VAL A 196 18.96 -3.98 -9.06
CA VAL A 196 18.12 -5.17 -9.30
C VAL A 196 18.68 -6.44 -8.64
N THR A 197 19.99 -6.65 -8.73
CA THR A 197 20.67 -7.80 -8.13
C THR A 197 20.53 -7.79 -6.60
N THR A 198 20.78 -6.63 -5.98
CA THR A 198 20.63 -6.45 -4.54
C THR A 198 19.18 -6.70 -4.10
N ALA A 199 18.21 -6.12 -4.80
CA ALA A 199 16.80 -6.32 -4.52
C ALA A 199 16.39 -7.80 -4.63
N ALA A 200 16.90 -8.54 -5.62
CA ALA A 200 16.65 -9.97 -5.77
C ALA A 200 17.18 -10.78 -4.57
N LEU A 201 18.45 -10.60 -4.24
CA LEU A 201 19.12 -11.34 -3.17
C LEU A 201 18.49 -11.04 -1.79
N GLU A 202 18.30 -9.76 -1.49
CA GLU A 202 17.69 -9.31 -0.22
C GLU A 202 16.23 -9.74 -0.06
N THR A 203 15.53 -10.03 -1.16
CA THR A 203 14.18 -10.58 -1.13
C THR A 203 14.14 -12.12 -1.19
N GLY A 204 15.30 -12.77 -1.10
CA GLY A 204 15.44 -14.21 -0.96
C GLY A 204 15.26 -14.97 -2.28
N TYR A 205 15.66 -14.38 -3.40
CA TYR A 205 15.77 -15.07 -4.69
C TYR A 205 17.24 -15.46 -4.95
N ASP A 206 17.48 -16.73 -5.08
CA ASP A 206 18.80 -17.26 -5.46
C ASP A 206 19.10 -17.10 -6.97
N ASN A 207 18.05 -16.84 -7.76
CA ASN A 207 18.12 -16.68 -9.21
C ASN A 207 17.51 -15.35 -9.66
N ILE A 208 18.33 -14.47 -10.20
CA ILE A 208 17.91 -13.13 -10.65
C ILE A 208 16.89 -13.21 -11.79
N SER A 209 17.01 -14.18 -12.71
CA SER A 209 16.05 -14.35 -13.80
C SER A 209 14.66 -14.74 -13.27
N ALA A 210 14.60 -15.60 -12.26
CA ALA A 210 13.36 -15.95 -11.59
C ALA A 210 12.73 -14.75 -10.89
N PHE A 211 13.55 -13.91 -10.25
CA PHE A 211 13.09 -12.63 -9.66
C PHE A 211 12.51 -11.71 -10.73
N ILE A 212 13.24 -11.46 -11.82
CA ILE A 212 12.79 -10.58 -12.92
C ILE A 212 11.45 -11.07 -13.48
N ALA A 213 11.29 -12.38 -13.72
CA ALA A 213 10.06 -12.96 -14.21
C ALA A 213 8.90 -12.79 -13.21
N ALA A 214 9.14 -13.04 -11.92
CA ALA A 214 8.16 -12.88 -10.87
C ALA A 214 7.73 -11.42 -10.71
N PHE A 215 8.68 -10.49 -10.69
CA PHE A 215 8.43 -9.06 -10.60
C PHE A 215 7.63 -8.55 -11.81
N LYS A 216 8.04 -8.93 -13.04
CA LYS A 216 7.31 -8.55 -14.25
C LYS A 216 5.90 -9.11 -14.27
N ARG A 217 5.69 -10.35 -13.82
CA ARG A 217 4.35 -10.95 -13.71
C ARG A 217 3.48 -10.21 -12.71
N GLU A 218 4.05 -9.77 -11.57
CA GLU A 218 3.33 -9.05 -10.52
C GLU A 218 3.10 -7.57 -10.88
N TYR A 219 4.07 -6.88 -11.51
CA TYR A 219 4.03 -5.43 -11.74
C TYR A 219 3.98 -5.00 -13.21
N GLY A 220 3.82 -5.92 -14.16
CA GLY A 220 3.73 -5.63 -15.58
C GLY A 220 5.04 -5.12 -16.21
N VAL A 221 5.99 -4.65 -15.41
CA VAL A 221 7.27 -4.10 -15.84
C VAL A 221 8.44 -4.86 -15.22
N THR A 222 9.59 -4.84 -15.87
CA THR A 222 10.79 -5.44 -15.29
C THR A 222 11.37 -4.56 -14.17
N PRO A 223 12.08 -5.15 -13.18
CA PRO A 223 12.65 -4.37 -12.07
C PRO A 223 13.61 -3.26 -12.55
N GLY A 224 14.35 -3.48 -13.64
CA GLY A 224 15.25 -2.46 -14.19
C GLY A 224 14.58 -1.30 -14.90
N ARG A 225 13.27 -1.42 -15.20
CA ARG A 225 12.43 -0.35 -15.74
C ARG A 225 11.48 0.24 -14.68
N TYR A 226 11.55 -0.28 -13.48
CA TYR A 226 10.73 0.21 -12.38
C TYR A 226 11.35 1.48 -11.79
N ASP A 227 10.73 2.62 -12.07
CA ASP A 227 11.18 3.96 -11.67
C ASP A 227 10.43 4.51 -10.44
N GLY A 228 9.69 3.64 -9.72
CA GLY A 228 8.80 4.06 -8.64
C GLY A 228 7.49 4.70 -9.12
N ARG A 229 7.31 4.83 -10.44
CA ARG A 229 6.10 5.38 -11.08
C ARG A 229 5.34 4.34 -11.89
N GLY A 230 5.86 3.12 -11.95
CA GLY A 230 5.29 2.03 -12.73
C GLY A 230 3.87 1.66 -12.30
N PRO A 231 3.07 1.03 -13.20
CA PRO A 231 1.72 0.62 -12.88
C PRO A 231 1.74 -0.33 -11.69
N LEU A 232 0.96 -0.02 -10.68
CA LEU A 232 0.47 -1.01 -9.75
C LEU A 232 -0.55 -1.85 -10.50
N ILE A 233 -0.50 -3.14 -10.29
CA ILE A 233 -1.18 -4.15 -11.09
C ILE A 233 -2.69 -4.06 -10.97
N ALA A 234 -3.29 -4.35 -12.10
CA ALA A 234 -4.67 -4.82 -12.18
C ALA A 234 -4.84 -6.19 -11.51
#